data_0b57c84e40ed5804ba7d3e6d7092e3be
#
_entry.id   0b57c84e40ed5804ba7d3e6d7092e3be
#
_cell.length_a   1.000
_cell.length_b   1.000
_cell.length_c   1.000
_cell.angle_alpha   90.00
_cell.angle_beta   90.00
_cell.angle_gamma   90.00
#
_symmetry.space_group_name_H-M   'P 1'
#
loop_
_entity.id
_entity.type
_entity.pdbx_description
1 polymer ?
#
loop_
_entity_poly.entity_id
_entity_poly.type
_entity_poly.pdbx_seq_one_letter_code
_entity_poly.pdbx_strand_id
1 'polypeptide(L)'
;MKILQIMCHPDYNGEHRVSNILAKIGEDKLIEKGFSSIEKINLYDPSVHIPVMDKFMFNYEEEKLTEKEQYDKIRQKEILNQWKSADAVFIYMPLHNFNVVSKFKDYVDNIVI
;
A
#
# COMPACT_ATOMS: atom_id res chain seq x y z
N MET A 1 -8.61 2.43 17.64
CA MET A 1 -7.31 2.30 16.94
C MET A 1 -7.55 1.89 15.50
N LYS A 2 -6.96 2.61 14.58
CA LYS A 2 -7.08 2.33 13.15
C LYS A 2 -5.87 1.53 12.67
N ILE A 3 -6.13 0.38 12.03
CA ILE A 3 -5.10 -0.54 11.56
C ILE A 3 -5.10 -0.57 10.04
N LEU A 4 -3.91 -0.51 9.45
CA LEU A 4 -3.71 -0.67 8.02
C LEU A 4 -2.96 -1.98 7.77
N GLN A 5 -3.54 -2.86 6.96
CA GLN A 5 -2.87 -4.07 6.48
C GLN A 5 -2.46 -3.88 5.03
N ILE A 6 -1.18 -4.08 4.77
CA ILE A 6 -0.61 -3.96 3.42
C ILE A 6 -0.18 -5.35 2.97
N MET A 7 -0.74 -5.82 1.85
CA MET A 7 -0.44 -7.13 1.27
C MET A 7 0.29 -6.94 -0.06
N CYS A 8 1.38 -7.65 -0.25
CA CYS A 8 2.32 -7.38 -1.35
C CYS A 8 2.74 -8.63 -2.13
N HIS A 9 1.91 -9.68 -2.22
CA HIS A 9 2.27 -10.81 -3.05
C HIS A 9 1.79 -10.62 -4.50
N PRO A 10 2.65 -10.85 -5.52
CA PRO A 10 2.24 -10.76 -6.92
C PRO A 10 1.02 -11.61 -7.27
N ASP A 11 0.90 -12.80 -6.68
CA ASP A 11 -0.30 -13.62 -6.76
C ASP A 11 -1.30 -13.17 -5.68
N TYR A 12 -1.93 -12.02 -5.91
CA TYR A 12 -2.71 -11.33 -4.89
C TYR A 12 -3.95 -12.10 -4.42
N ASN A 13 -4.45 -13.04 -5.22
CA ASN A 13 -5.57 -13.92 -4.86
C ASN A 13 -5.12 -15.32 -4.44
N GLY A 14 -3.81 -15.56 -4.32
CA GLY A 14 -3.29 -16.89 -4.03
C GLY A 14 -3.57 -17.33 -2.60
N GLU A 15 -4.44 -18.33 -2.44
CA GLU A 15 -4.82 -18.86 -1.12
C GLU A 15 -3.73 -19.66 -0.44
N HIS A 16 -2.73 -20.14 -1.22
CA HIS A 16 -1.64 -20.97 -0.71
C HIS A 16 -0.32 -20.21 -0.59
N ARG A 17 -0.32 -18.89 -0.81
CA ARG A 17 0.88 -18.07 -0.65
C ARG A 17 1.08 -17.71 0.82
N VAL A 18 2.27 -17.94 1.34
CA VAL A 18 2.55 -17.79 2.78
C VAL A 18 2.22 -16.38 3.27
N SER A 19 2.62 -15.34 2.54
CA SER A 19 2.32 -13.97 2.96
C SER A 19 0.82 -13.68 3.01
N ASN A 20 0.04 -14.24 2.07
CA ASN A 20 -1.41 -14.08 2.06
C ASN A 20 -2.08 -14.86 3.21
N ILE A 21 -1.58 -16.06 3.51
CA ILE A 21 -2.04 -16.85 4.65
C ILE A 21 -1.78 -16.10 5.96
N LEU A 22 -0.58 -15.55 6.11
CA LEU A 22 -0.21 -14.78 7.31
C LEU A 22 -1.08 -13.54 7.46
N ALA A 23 -1.40 -12.85 6.36
CA ALA A 23 -2.29 -11.70 6.39
C ALA A 23 -3.69 -12.07 6.89
N LYS A 24 -4.22 -13.20 6.45
CA LYS A 24 -5.53 -13.70 6.89
C LYS A 24 -5.51 -14.07 8.37
N ILE A 25 -4.48 -14.77 8.82
CA ILE A 25 -4.31 -15.14 10.23
C ILE A 25 -4.19 -13.87 11.08
N GLY A 26 -3.39 -12.90 10.63
CA GLY A 26 -3.20 -11.63 11.35
C GLY A 26 -4.51 -10.86 11.48
N GLU A 27 -5.29 -10.76 10.41
CA GLU A 27 -6.59 -10.11 10.43
C GLU A 27 -7.54 -10.78 11.42
N ASP A 28 -7.63 -12.12 11.36
CA ASP A 28 -8.50 -12.88 12.26
C ASP A 28 -8.12 -12.68 13.73
N LYS A 29 -6.81 -12.62 14.02
CA LYS A 29 -6.31 -12.37 15.37
C LYS A 29 -6.66 -10.96 15.86
N LEU A 30 -6.56 -9.96 14.99
CA LEU A 30 -6.93 -8.58 15.35
C LEU A 30 -8.41 -8.47 15.64
N ILE A 31 -9.26 -9.09 14.81
CA ILE A 31 -10.71 -9.11 15.02
C ILE A 31 -11.04 -9.81 16.35
N GLU A 32 -10.41 -10.95 16.62
CA GLU A 32 -10.59 -11.71 17.87
C GLU A 32 -10.26 -10.86 19.10
N LYS A 33 -9.26 -9.97 18.98
CA LYS A 33 -8.85 -9.05 20.06
C LYS A 33 -9.71 -7.79 20.15
N GLY A 34 -10.72 -7.65 19.30
CA GLY A 34 -11.67 -6.54 19.36
C GLY A 34 -11.33 -5.35 18.46
N PHE A 35 -10.32 -5.44 17.60
CA PHE A 35 -10.02 -4.39 16.63
C PHE A 35 -10.96 -4.51 15.44
N SER A 36 -11.78 -3.50 15.20
CA SER A 36 -12.77 -3.51 14.13
C SER A 36 -12.47 -2.53 12.99
N SER A 37 -11.59 -1.55 13.23
CA SER A 37 -11.23 -0.56 12.21
C SER A 37 -9.97 -1.02 11.49
N ILE A 38 -10.13 -1.94 10.52
CA ILE A 38 -9.03 -2.50 9.75
C ILE A 38 -9.24 -2.15 8.28
N GLU A 39 -8.33 -1.35 7.73
CA GLU A 39 -8.27 -1.09 6.30
C GLU A 39 -7.23 -2.01 5.67
N LYS A 40 -7.53 -2.50 4.47
CA LYS A 40 -6.63 -3.39 3.73
C LYS A 40 -6.30 -2.79 2.38
N ILE A 41 -5.03 -2.88 2.00
CA ILE A 41 -4.59 -2.53 0.66
C ILE A 41 -3.73 -3.66 0.10
N ASN A 42 -4.08 -4.16 -1.07
CA ASN A 42 -3.32 -5.18 -1.78
C ASN A 42 -2.64 -4.53 -2.96
N LEU A 43 -1.31 -4.39 -2.90
CA LEU A 43 -0.55 -3.60 -3.86
C LEU A 43 -0.54 -4.21 -5.27
N TYR A 44 -0.77 -5.51 -5.40
CA TYR A 44 -0.77 -6.19 -6.69
C TYR A 44 -2.17 -6.38 -7.28
N ASP A 45 -3.22 -5.95 -6.57
CA ASP A 45 -4.57 -5.96 -7.13
C ASP A 45 -4.63 -4.93 -8.26
N PRO A 46 -5.05 -5.32 -9.48
CA PRO A 46 -5.10 -4.39 -10.62
C PRO A 46 -5.98 -3.16 -10.41
N SER A 47 -6.94 -3.23 -9.49
CA SER A 47 -7.80 -2.08 -9.16
C SER A 47 -7.10 -1.05 -8.28
N VAL A 48 -5.96 -1.40 -7.68
CA VAL A 48 -5.19 -0.52 -6.79
C VAL A 48 -4.09 0.16 -7.60
N HIS A 49 -4.20 1.46 -7.77
CA HIS A 49 -3.19 2.24 -8.49
C HIS A 49 -2.13 2.75 -7.51
N ILE A 50 -0.87 2.39 -7.79
CA ILE A 50 0.29 2.89 -7.04
C ILE A 50 1.17 3.66 -8.04
N PRO A 51 1.21 5.00 -7.96
CA PRO A 51 2.04 5.78 -8.88
C PRO A 51 3.53 5.43 -8.76
N VAL A 52 4.20 5.33 -9.90
CA VAL A 52 5.66 5.23 -9.95
C VAL A 52 6.22 6.65 -9.90
N MET A 53 6.98 6.95 -8.85
CA MET A 53 7.48 8.29 -8.59
C MET A 53 8.78 8.52 -9.34
N ASP A 54 8.69 9.19 -10.49
CA ASP A 54 9.85 9.58 -11.29
C ASP A 54 10.23 11.07 -11.12
N LYS A 55 9.39 11.84 -10.43
CA LYS A 55 9.66 13.24 -10.06
C LYS A 55 8.78 13.66 -8.88
N PHE A 56 9.21 14.71 -8.19
CA PHE A 56 8.46 15.25 -7.04
C PHE A 56 7.34 16.17 -7.54
N MET A 57 6.17 15.59 -7.82
CA MET A 57 5.03 16.32 -8.38
C MET A 57 4.53 17.45 -7.49
N PHE A 58 4.77 17.38 -6.18
CA PHE A 58 4.41 18.45 -5.25
C PHE A 58 5.19 19.75 -5.48
N ASN A 59 6.33 19.68 -6.15
CA ASN A 59 7.13 20.85 -6.48
C ASN A 59 6.69 21.55 -7.78
N TYR A 60 5.67 21.01 -8.44
CA TYR A 60 5.15 21.56 -9.69
C TYR A 60 3.76 22.16 -9.46
N GLU A 61 3.47 23.26 -10.13
CA GLU A 61 2.13 23.83 -10.17
C GLU A 61 1.21 22.89 -10.94
N GLU A 62 -0.06 22.75 -10.51
CA GLU A 62 -0.99 21.81 -11.11
C GLU A 62 -1.18 22.04 -12.62
N GLU A 63 -1.25 23.30 -13.06
CA GLU A 63 -1.42 23.60 -14.49
C GLU A 63 -0.21 23.20 -15.35
N LYS A 64 0.93 22.89 -14.75
CA LYS A 64 2.12 22.42 -15.45
C LYS A 64 2.22 20.90 -15.49
N LEU A 65 1.30 20.19 -14.83
CA LEU A 65 1.25 18.74 -14.83
C LEU A 65 0.30 18.24 -15.91
N THR A 66 0.62 17.10 -16.51
CA THR A 66 -0.30 16.41 -17.41
C THR A 66 -1.50 15.90 -16.61
N GLU A 67 -2.57 15.50 -17.31
CA GLU A 67 -3.74 14.90 -16.64
C GLU A 67 -3.35 13.66 -15.84
N LYS A 68 -2.49 12.82 -16.41
CA LYS A 68 -1.99 11.62 -15.72
C LYS A 68 -1.22 11.99 -14.46
N GLU A 69 -0.35 13.01 -14.54
CA GLU A 69 0.44 13.46 -13.39
C GLU A 69 -0.43 14.07 -12.31
N GLN A 70 -1.47 14.83 -12.67
CA GLN A 70 -2.44 15.35 -11.72
C GLN A 70 -3.18 14.23 -11.01
N TYR A 71 -3.60 13.20 -11.74
CA TYR A 71 -4.24 12.01 -11.18
C TYR A 71 -3.31 11.30 -10.22
N ASP A 72 -2.05 11.08 -10.61
CA ASP A 72 -1.05 10.45 -9.76
C ASP A 72 -0.79 11.25 -8.48
N LYS A 73 -0.76 12.59 -8.58
CA LYS A 73 -0.59 13.47 -7.42
C LYS A 73 -1.75 13.31 -6.43
N ILE A 74 -2.98 13.26 -6.92
CA ILE A 74 -4.16 13.03 -6.07
C ILE A 74 -4.06 11.66 -5.39
N ARG A 75 -3.72 10.63 -6.15
CA ARG A 75 -3.57 9.28 -5.61
C ARG A 75 -2.46 9.19 -4.56
N GLN A 76 -1.35 9.88 -4.79
CA GLN A 76 -0.26 9.96 -3.81
C GLN A 76 -0.75 10.55 -2.48
N LYS A 77 -1.55 11.62 -2.53
CA LYS A 77 -2.12 12.23 -1.32
C LYS A 77 -3.02 11.24 -0.58
N GLU A 78 -3.83 10.47 -1.30
CA GLU A 78 -4.69 9.44 -0.70
C GLU A 78 -3.86 8.38 0.02
N ILE A 79 -2.81 7.89 -0.63
CA ILE A 79 -1.90 6.88 -0.05
C ILE A 79 -1.25 7.43 1.22
N LEU A 80 -0.73 8.64 1.15
CA LEU A 80 -0.06 9.29 2.28
C LEU A 80 -1.02 9.51 3.44
N ASN A 81 -2.24 9.95 3.16
CA ASN A 81 -3.25 10.18 4.20
C ASN A 81 -3.67 8.86 4.87
N GLN A 82 -3.84 7.81 4.09
CA GLN A 82 -4.17 6.48 4.64
C GLN A 82 -3.06 6.01 5.57
N TRP A 83 -1.81 6.13 5.16
CA TRP A 83 -0.65 5.77 5.99
C TRP A 83 -0.61 6.59 7.28
N LYS A 84 -0.73 7.91 7.17
CA LYS A 84 -0.65 8.82 8.33
C LYS A 84 -1.79 8.62 9.33
N SER A 85 -2.96 8.22 8.86
CA SER A 85 -4.13 8.02 9.71
C SER A 85 -4.11 6.70 10.46
N ALA A 86 -3.23 5.78 10.09
CA ALA A 86 -3.14 4.48 10.76
C ALA A 86 -2.36 4.60 12.07
N ASP A 87 -2.88 3.96 13.11
CA ASP A 87 -2.18 3.85 14.40
C ASP A 87 -1.18 2.70 14.38
N ALA A 88 -1.44 1.67 13.59
CA ALA A 88 -0.53 0.54 13.41
C ALA A 88 -0.61 0.05 11.96
N VAL A 89 0.50 -0.41 11.42
CA VAL A 89 0.61 -0.93 10.06
C VAL A 89 1.23 -2.32 10.10
N PHE A 90 0.55 -3.27 9.47
CA PHE A 90 1.04 -4.64 9.32
C PHE A 90 1.30 -4.90 7.84
N ILE A 91 2.52 -5.32 7.52
CA ILE A 91 2.97 -5.52 6.15
C ILE A 91 3.28 -7.00 5.95
N TYR A 92 2.65 -7.60 4.93
CA TYR A 92 2.80 -9.01 4.59
C TYR A 92 3.31 -9.11 3.16
N MET A 93 4.56 -9.54 2.99
CA MET A 93 5.16 -9.65 1.67
C MET A 93 6.24 -10.74 1.62
N PRO A 94 6.44 -11.37 0.44
CA PRO A 94 7.60 -12.24 0.24
C PRO A 94 8.87 -11.40 0.04
N LEU A 95 10.04 -12.04 0.13
CA LEU A 95 11.29 -11.43 -0.29
C LEU A 95 11.65 -11.95 -1.69
N HIS A 96 12.03 -11.04 -2.58
CA HIS A 96 12.49 -11.37 -3.92
C HIS A 96 13.98 -11.02 -4.04
N ASN A 97 14.80 -11.98 -4.47
CA ASN A 97 16.25 -11.79 -4.62
C ASN A 97 16.88 -11.15 -3.37
N PHE A 98 16.46 -11.60 -2.18
CA PHE A 98 16.89 -11.09 -0.89
C PHE A 98 16.55 -9.61 -0.65
N ASN A 99 15.53 -9.10 -1.35
CA ASN A 99 15.07 -7.72 -1.21
C ASN A 99 13.54 -7.67 -1.20
N VAL A 100 12.99 -6.50 -0.90
CA VAL A 100 11.54 -6.27 -0.92
C VAL A 100 11.01 -6.33 -2.36
N VAL A 101 9.73 -6.63 -2.52
CA VAL A 101 9.08 -6.63 -3.83
C VAL A 101 8.98 -5.20 -4.39
N SER A 102 9.03 -5.07 -5.73
CA SER A 102 9.06 -3.76 -6.39
C SER A 102 7.83 -2.90 -6.11
N LYS A 103 6.64 -3.48 -6.05
CA LYS A 103 5.41 -2.73 -5.73
C LYS A 103 5.44 -2.12 -4.33
N PHE A 104 6.05 -2.80 -3.37
CA PHE A 104 6.22 -2.25 -2.04
C PHE A 104 7.15 -1.04 -2.05
N LYS A 105 8.22 -1.10 -2.83
CA LYS A 105 9.13 0.03 -3.01
C LYS A 105 8.42 1.22 -3.65
N ASP A 106 7.61 0.98 -4.69
CA ASP A 106 6.80 2.03 -5.30
C ASP A 106 5.85 2.66 -4.28
N TYR A 107 5.22 1.83 -3.44
CA TYR A 107 4.34 2.30 -2.38
C TYR A 107 5.08 3.20 -1.39
N VAL A 108 6.27 2.78 -0.93
CA VAL A 108 7.09 3.55 0.02
C VAL A 108 7.51 4.89 -0.60
N ASP A 109 7.82 4.92 -1.90
CA ASP A 109 8.18 6.15 -2.60
C ASP A 109 7.04 7.19 -2.59
N ASN A 110 5.79 6.76 -2.44
CA ASN A 110 4.64 7.65 -2.32
C ASN A 110 4.44 8.19 -0.88
N ILE A 111 5.12 7.61 0.09
CA ILE A 111 5.00 7.98 1.51
C ILE A 111 6.19 8.83 1.94
N VAL A 112 7.38 8.41 1.58
CA VAL A 112 8.64 9.08 1.94
C VAL A 112 8.97 10.08 0.83
N ILE A 113 8.64 11.33 1.08
CA ILE A 113 8.81 12.42 0.10
C ILE A 113 9.86 13.40 0.62
#